data_cd464c65a8d44a7b3ca666062e9306a9
#
_entry.id   cd464c65a8d44a7b3ca666062e9306a9
#
_cell.length_a   1.000
_cell.length_b   1.000
_cell.length_c   1.000
_cell.angle_alpha   90.00
_cell.angle_beta   90.00
_cell.angle_gamma   90.00
#
_symmetry.space_group_name_H-M   'P 1'
#
loop_
_entity.id
_entity.type
_entity.pdbx_description
1 polymer ?
#
loop_
_entity_poly.entity_id
_entity_poly.type
_entity_poly.pdbx_seq_one_letter_code
_entity_poly.pdbx_strand_id
1 'polypeptide(L)'
;MQDEIVGQWAIVELMGHKVVAGLTSKSELLGKPMLRVDVPATTAYGEFTQFYGESAIYCVTFVSEQVARLTAEQSKVNPVSVYVPELVTREAAERAVEEWRERYMGLRNKLSAPRDGEED
;
A
#
# COMPACT_ATOMS: atom_id res chain seq x y z
N MET A 1 26.44 -20.44 8.87
CA MET A 1 25.50 -20.40 9.08
C MET A 1 24.90 -19.51 8.28
N GLN A 2 24.03 -19.16 8.09
CA GLN A 2 23.57 -18.50 7.26
C GLN A 2 23.24 -17.30 7.71
N ASP A 3 23.31 -16.31 7.03
CA ASP A 3 23.01 -15.05 7.40
C ASP A 3 21.63 -14.78 7.03
N GLU A 4 20.73 -15.49 7.54
CA GLU A 4 19.38 -15.27 7.19
C GLU A 4 18.84 -14.11 7.96
N ILE A 5 18.07 -13.25 7.30
CA ILE A 5 17.40 -12.16 7.96
C ILE A 5 16.06 -12.70 8.42
N VAL A 6 15.94 -12.97 9.70
CA VAL A 6 14.72 -13.54 10.23
C VAL A 6 14.22 -12.63 11.33
N GLY A 7 13.08 -12.00 11.11
CA GLY A 7 12.43 -11.22 12.14
C GLY A 7 13.19 -10.00 12.58
N GLN A 8 13.77 -9.27 11.65
CA GLN A 8 14.48 -8.05 12.01
C GLN A 8 13.72 -6.84 11.52
N TRP A 9 13.51 -5.89 12.41
CA TRP A 9 12.83 -4.65 12.04
C TRP A 9 13.75 -3.79 11.21
N ALA A 10 13.22 -3.21 10.14
CA ALA A 10 14.05 -2.46 9.22
C ALA A 10 13.26 -1.39 8.49
N ILE A 11 13.99 -0.42 8.00
CA ILE A 11 13.47 0.54 7.05
C ILE A 11 14.02 0.11 5.70
N VAL A 12 13.15 -0.12 4.75
CA VAL A 12 13.51 -0.61 3.43
C VAL A 12 13.24 0.51 2.43
N GLU A 13 14.30 0.96 1.79
CA GLU A 13 14.18 1.98 0.77
C GLU A 13 14.14 1.29 -0.57
N LEU A 14 13.16 1.62 -1.36
CA LEU A 14 12.93 0.95 -2.62
C LEU A 14 13.30 1.86 -3.77
N MET A 15 13.56 1.24 -4.91
CA MET A 15 13.81 2.03 -6.11
C MET A 15 12.56 2.86 -6.38
N GLY A 16 12.76 4.08 -6.85
CA GLY A 16 11.63 4.97 -7.08
C GLY A 16 11.30 5.83 -5.88
N HIS A 17 12.20 5.87 -4.89
CA HIS A 17 12.05 6.75 -3.72
C HIS A 17 10.87 6.38 -2.83
N LYS A 18 10.55 5.11 -2.76
CA LYS A 18 9.53 4.66 -1.84
C LYS A 18 10.21 4.10 -0.60
N VAL A 19 9.54 4.22 0.54
CA VAL A 19 10.05 3.73 1.81
C VAL A 19 8.99 2.88 2.47
N VAL A 20 9.38 1.71 2.93
CA VAL A 20 8.48 0.85 3.69
C VAL A 20 9.24 0.41 4.93
N ALA A 21 8.55 0.22 6.03
CA ALA A 21 9.20 -0.20 7.27
C ALA A 21 8.37 -1.29 7.91
N GLY A 22 9.06 -2.27 8.49
CA GLY A 22 8.36 -3.36 9.12
C GLY A 22 9.32 -4.44 9.55
N LEU A 23 8.75 -5.60 9.87
CA LEU A 23 9.51 -6.75 10.28
C LEU A 23 9.94 -7.50 9.03
N THR A 24 11.24 -7.61 8.82
CA THR A 24 11.74 -8.22 7.59
C THR A 24 12.23 -9.63 7.85
N SER A 25 12.15 -10.46 6.83
CA SER A 25 12.65 -11.80 6.91
C SER A 25 12.98 -12.28 5.51
N LYS A 26 13.82 -13.31 5.47
CA LYS A 26 14.18 -13.93 4.21
C LYS A 26 13.03 -14.81 3.77
N SER A 27 12.71 -14.80 2.49
CA SER A 27 11.62 -15.59 1.99
C SER A 27 11.92 -16.01 0.57
N GLU A 28 11.05 -16.83 0.02
CA GLU A 28 11.19 -17.28 -1.34
C GLU A 28 9.80 -17.28 -1.97
N LEU A 29 9.69 -16.76 -3.17
CA LEU A 29 8.41 -16.68 -3.83
C LEU A 29 8.63 -17.09 -5.28
N LEU A 30 7.89 -18.09 -5.73
CA LEU A 30 8.00 -18.60 -7.09
C LEU A 30 9.45 -18.98 -7.43
N GLY A 31 10.13 -19.57 -6.47
CA GLY A 31 11.49 -20.05 -6.68
C GLY A 31 12.55 -18.97 -6.63
N LYS A 32 12.21 -17.75 -6.26
CA LYS A 32 13.19 -16.67 -6.20
C LYS A 32 13.30 -16.13 -4.80
N PRO A 33 14.51 -15.80 -4.37
CA PRO A 33 14.67 -15.21 -3.04
C PRO A 33 14.06 -13.81 -3.02
N MET A 34 13.32 -13.54 -1.96
CA MET A 34 12.64 -12.27 -1.80
C MET A 34 12.80 -11.80 -0.38
N LEU A 35 12.70 -10.51 -0.19
CA LEU A 35 12.66 -9.94 1.14
C LEU A 35 11.19 -9.80 1.52
N ARG A 36 10.80 -10.44 2.59
CA ARG A 36 9.45 -10.33 3.09
C ARG A 36 9.40 -9.21 4.11
N VAL A 37 8.44 -8.32 3.98
CA VAL A 37 8.26 -7.21 4.90
C VAL A 37 6.85 -7.25 5.44
N ASP A 38 6.74 -7.46 6.76
CA ASP A 38 5.45 -7.43 7.42
C ASP A 38 5.29 -6.03 7.98
N VAL A 39 4.46 -5.24 7.35
CA VAL A 39 4.28 -3.85 7.72
C VAL A 39 3.22 -3.78 8.80
N PRO A 40 3.53 -3.16 9.94
CA PRO A 40 2.56 -3.10 11.04
C PRO A 40 1.39 -2.21 10.70
N ALA A 41 0.30 -2.41 11.42
CA ALA A 41 -0.87 -1.58 11.24
C ALA A 41 -0.55 -0.13 11.56
N THR A 42 -1.12 0.77 10.79
CA THR A 42 -0.98 2.20 11.01
C THR A 42 -2.37 2.78 11.17
N THR A 43 -2.45 4.08 11.40
CA THR A 43 -3.76 4.72 11.50
C THR A 43 -4.48 4.70 10.17
N ALA A 44 -3.76 4.52 9.07
CA ALA A 44 -4.38 4.53 7.75
C ALA A 44 -4.79 3.15 7.27
N TYR A 45 -3.99 2.11 7.57
CA TYR A 45 -4.22 0.79 7.04
C TYR A 45 -3.91 -0.27 8.08
N GLY A 46 -4.57 -1.44 7.97
CA GLY A 46 -4.22 -2.58 8.80
C GLY A 46 -2.87 -3.13 8.39
N GLU A 47 -2.40 -4.11 9.14
CA GLU A 47 -1.09 -4.71 8.83
C GLU A 47 -1.17 -5.47 7.51
N PHE A 48 -0.07 -5.53 6.82
CA PHE A 48 -0.02 -6.24 5.55
C PHE A 48 1.41 -6.72 5.30
N THR A 49 1.55 -7.66 4.37
CA THR A 49 2.84 -8.25 4.05
C THR A 49 3.13 -8.04 2.57
N GLN A 50 4.35 -7.65 2.27
CA GLN A 50 4.78 -7.50 0.89
C GLN A 50 6.11 -8.19 0.71
N PHE A 51 6.36 -8.62 -0.53
CA PHE A 51 7.60 -9.26 -0.90
C PHE A 51 8.28 -8.43 -1.96
N TYR A 52 9.57 -8.18 -1.78
CA TYR A 52 10.34 -7.38 -2.71
C TYR A 52 11.50 -8.17 -3.25
N GLY A 53 11.69 -8.13 -4.55
CA GLY A 53 12.85 -8.75 -5.15
C GLY A 53 14.07 -7.89 -5.00
N GLU A 54 15.23 -8.49 -5.24
CA GLU A 54 16.49 -7.82 -5.04
C GLU A 54 16.58 -6.52 -5.84
N SER A 55 16.10 -6.54 -7.08
CA SER A 55 16.25 -5.37 -7.94
C SER A 55 15.37 -4.20 -7.53
N ALA A 56 14.40 -4.44 -6.67
CA ALA A 56 13.52 -3.36 -6.20
C ALA A 56 14.07 -2.66 -4.96
N ILE A 57 15.08 -3.21 -4.33
CA ILE A 57 15.57 -2.72 -3.05
C ILE A 57 16.78 -1.85 -3.28
N TYR A 58 16.72 -0.64 -2.75
CA TYR A 58 17.85 0.27 -2.81
C TYR A 58 18.70 0.12 -1.54
N CYS A 59 18.07 0.06 -0.39
CA CYS A 59 18.81 0.03 0.87
C CYS A 59 17.93 -0.55 1.97
N VAL A 60 18.52 -1.34 2.85
CA VAL A 60 17.84 -1.88 4.02
C VAL A 60 18.61 -1.44 5.25
N THR A 61 17.92 -0.75 6.15
CA THR A 61 18.55 -0.30 7.39
C THR A 61 17.82 -0.96 8.56
N PHE A 62 18.57 -1.75 9.34
CA PHE A 62 17.95 -2.38 10.50
C PHE A 62 17.80 -1.36 11.63
N VAL A 63 16.63 -1.34 12.22
CA VAL A 63 16.32 -0.39 13.28
C VAL A 63 15.54 -1.11 14.37
N SER A 64 15.23 -0.42 15.42
CA SER A 64 14.42 -1.00 16.48
C SER A 64 12.97 -1.09 16.02
N GLU A 65 12.21 -1.94 16.70
CA GLU A 65 10.80 -2.06 16.39
C GLU A 65 10.10 -0.72 16.51
N GLN A 66 10.45 0.05 17.53
CA GLN A 66 9.82 1.33 17.76
C GLN A 66 10.04 2.28 16.60
N VAL A 67 11.27 2.33 16.10
CA VAL A 67 11.60 3.21 14.98
C VAL A 67 10.90 2.73 13.71
N ALA A 68 10.86 1.42 13.50
CA ALA A 68 10.19 0.89 12.31
C ALA A 68 8.70 1.22 12.33
N ARG A 69 8.06 1.06 13.49
CA ARG A 69 6.63 1.36 13.59
C ARG A 69 6.35 2.83 13.38
N LEU A 70 7.22 3.69 13.92
CA LEU A 70 7.06 5.12 13.72
C LEU A 70 7.24 5.49 12.25
N THR A 71 8.23 4.90 11.61
CA THR A 71 8.46 5.16 10.19
C THR A 71 7.29 4.68 9.35
N ALA A 72 6.74 3.51 9.67
CA ALA A 72 5.57 3.00 8.95
C ALA A 72 4.39 3.95 9.10
N GLU A 73 4.20 4.48 10.31
CA GLU A 73 3.10 5.39 10.54
C GLU A 73 3.31 6.69 9.77
N GLN A 74 4.52 7.18 9.72
CA GLN A 74 4.80 8.44 9.02
C GLN A 74 4.70 8.29 7.51
N SER A 75 5.15 7.17 6.97
CA SER A 75 5.11 7.00 5.53
C SER A 75 3.73 6.56 5.05
N LYS A 76 2.98 5.86 5.87
CA LYS A 76 1.62 5.42 5.54
C LYS A 76 1.56 4.83 4.15
N VAL A 77 2.43 3.87 3.91
CA VAL A 77 2.53 3.25 2.59
C VAL A 77 1.23 2.54 2.26
N ASN A 78 0.74 2.80 1.08
CA ASN A 78 -0.45 2.15 0.58
C ASN A 78 -0.12 0.70 0.26
N PRO A 79 -0.85 -0.27 0.80
CA PRO A 79 -0.53 -1.68 0.56
C PRO A 79 -0.57 -2.09 -0.90
N VAL A 80 -1.39 -1.43 -1.71
CA VAL A 80 -1.43 -1.71 -3.13
C VAL A 80 -1.58 -0.41 -3.88
N SER A 81 -1.25 -0.43 -5.16
CA SER A 81 -1.34 0.78 -5.93
C SER A 81 -2.73 0.99 -6.51
N VAL A 82 -3.61 0.03 -6.36
CA VAL A 82 -5.00 0.17 -6.81
C VAL A 82 -5.90 0.11 -5.60
N TYR A 83 -7.10 0.62 -5.73
CA TYR A 83 -8.04 0.63 -4.62
C TYR A 83 -8.55 -0.78 -4.36
N VAL A 84 -8.38 -1.25 -3.13
CA VAL A 84 -8.88 -2.56 -2.72
C VAL A 84 -9.62 -2.34 -1.41
N PRO A 85 -10.95 -2.41 -1.40
CA PRO A 85 -11.72 -2.03 -0.20
C PRO A 85 -11.33 -2.79 1.06
N GLU A 86 -10.91 -4.05 0.93
CA GLU A 86 -10.57 -4.82 2.10
C GLU A 86 -9.29 -4.36 2.78
N LEU A 87 -8.49 -3.56 2.10
CA LEU A 87 -7.20 -3.16 2.64
C LEU A 87 -7.16 -1.72 3.12
N VAL A 88 -8.26 -0.98 3.00
CA VAL A 88 -8.28 0.40 3.46
C VAL A 88 -9.20 0.51 4.66
N THR A 89 -9.14 1.65 5.35
CA THR A 89 -10.03 1.86 6.49
C THR A 89 -11.45 1.95 6.01
N ARG A 90 -12.38 1.68 6.92
CA ARG A 90 -13.78 1.75 6.58
C ARG A 90 -14.17 3.14 6.10
N GLU A 91 -13.68 4.16 6.79
CA GLU A 91 -14.01 5.53 6.41
C GLU A 91 -13.43 5.89 5.05
N ALA A 92 -12.21 5.47 4.79
CA ALA A 92 -11.61 5.74 3.49
C ALA A 92 -12.36 5.02 2.38
N ALA A 93 -12.80 3.80 2.66
CA ALA A 93 -13.56 3.04 1.69
C ALA A 93 -14.89 3.70 1.40
N GLU A 94 -15.54 4.20 2.44
CA GLU A 94 -16.83 4.85 2.26
C GLU A 94 -16.67 6.15 1.48
N ARG A 95 -15.59 6.88 1.73
CA ARG A 95 -15.35 8.10 0.99
C ARG A 95 -15.07 7.81 -0.48
N ALA A 96 -14.31 6.76 -0.74
CA ALA A 96 -13.99 6.40 -2.11
C ALA A 96 -15.24 5.99 -2.88
N VAL A 97 -16.12 5.24 -2.23
CA VAL A 97 -17.37 4.84 -2.85
C VAL A 97 -18.25 6.04 -3.14
N GLU A 98 -18.28 6.97 -2.17
CA GLU A 98 -19.11 8.15 -2.36
C GLU A 98 -18.60 9.01 -3.51
N GLU A 99 -17.29 9.17 -3.60
CA GLU A 99 -16.71 9.93 -4.70
C GLU A 99 -17.01 9.27 -6.03
N TRP A 100 -16.93 7.95 -6.08
CA TRP A 100 -17.24 7.23 -7.29
C TRP A 100 -18.69 7.40 -7.68
N ARG A 101 -19.57 7.32 -6.69
CA ARG A 101 -20.99 7.48 -6.94
C ARG A 101 -21.29 8.87 -7.49
N GLU A 102 -20.71 9.89 -6.88
CA GLU A 102 -20.94 11.24 -7.33
C GLU A 102 -20.43 11.45 -8.75
N ARG A 103 -19.26 10.89 -9.02
CA ARG A 103 -18.68 11.01 -10.34
C ARG A 103 -19.51 10.29 -11.39
N TYR A 104 -19.98 9.09 -11.02
CA TYR A 104 -20.80 8.32 -11.93
C TYR A 104 -22.13 9.00 -12.19
N MET A 105 -22.76 9.49 -11.15
CA MET A 105 -24.05 10.16 -11.31
C MET A 105 -23.92 11.46 -12.10
N GLY A 106 -22.85 12.17 -11.89
CA GLY A 106 -22.60 13.38 -12.66
C GLY A 106 -22.43 13.06 -14.13
N LEU A 107 -21.69 12.03 -14.45
CA LEU A 107 -21.51 11.63 -15.82
C LEU A 107 -22.81 11.13 -16.43
N ARG A 108 -23.55 10.35 -15.67
CA ARG A 108 -24.82 9.82 -16.15
C ARG A 108 -25.79 10.95 -16.43
N ASN A 109 -25.88 11.92 -15.54
CA ASN A 109 -26.78 13.04 -15.76
C ASN A 109 -26.36 13.83 -16.97
N LYS A 110 -25.06 13.99 -17.17
CA LYS A 110 -24.59 14.72 -18.32
C LYS A 110 -24.94 14.01 -19.61
N LEU A 111 -24.84 12.69 -19.62
CA LEU A 111 -25.13 11.93 -20.82
C LEU A 111 -26.62 11.83 -21.10
N SER A 112 -27.46 11.84 -20.08
CA SER A 112 -28.88 11.66 -20.29
C SER A 112 -29.65 12.97 -20.30
N ALA A 113 -28.97 14.10 -20.09
CA ALA A 113 -29.65 15.39 -20.11
C ALA A 113 -30.10 15.68 -21.55
N PRO A 114 -31.25 16.26 -21.71
CA PRO A 114 -31.68 16.63 -23.05
C PRO A 114 -30.74 17.63 -23.65
N ARG A 115 -30.47 17.47 -24.94
CA ARG A 115 -29.64 18.42 -25.57
C ARG A 115 -30.49 19.51 -26.09
N ASP A 116 -29.89 20.65 -26.34
CA ASP A 116 -30.63 21.73 -26.86
C ASP A 116 -31.29 21.29 -28.16
N GLY A 117 -32.51 21.57 -28.26
CA GLY A 117 -33.23 21.22 -29.45
C GLY A 117 -33.74 19.81 -29.47
N GLU A 118 -33.50 19.10 -28.44
CA GLU A 118 -33.90 17.78 -28.42
C GLU A 118 -34.78 17.60 -27.36
N GLU A 119 -35.54 18.32 -27.06
CA GLU A 119 -36.23 18.04 -26.03
C GLU A 119 -37.20 17.33 -26.33
N ASP A 120 -37.59 16.94 -26.29
CA ASP A 120 -38.47 16.21 -26.47
C ASP A 120 -38.63 15.50 -26.09
#